data_838e323429e00cb77a16fd07cabdd20a
#
_entry.id   838e323429e00cb77a16fd07cabdd20a
#
_cell.length_a   1.000
_cell.length_b   1.000
_cell.length_c   1.000
_cell.angle_alpha   90.00
_cell.angle_beta   90.00
_cell.angle_gamma   90.00
#
_symmetry.space_group_name_H-M   'P 1'
#
loop_
_entity.id
_entity.type
_entity.pdbx_description
1 polymer ?
#
loop_
_entity_poly.entity_id
_entity_poly.type
_entity_poly.pdbx_seq_one_letter_code
_entity_poly.pdbx_strand_id
1 'polypeptide(L)'
;MKLFKIILLFCLLNLSPIFAKTITIGATPNPFASLLEKVKDDFKDKGYELKIIEFSDYILPNRALEEKELDANLYQHKPFLEEYNAQKGTNLTPTTPVVIAPVGIYSKTIKDLKNLKKGARVAIPNDATNESRALELLEKAGLIELNQNTLKTPLDIKKNPKNLKFIELKAAQLPRALDDVDIAVINSNFALGAGLNPIKDTIFREDKNSPYVNYVVVRFEDKDNEKTKIID
;
A
#
# COMPACT_ATOMS: atom_id res chain seq x y z
N MET A 1 8.07 77.90 28.44
CA MET A 1 7.70 77.04 27.33
C MET A 1 8.35 75.69 27.56
N LYS A 2 7.58 74.68 28.02
CA LYS A 2 8.09 73.32 28.27
C LYS A 2 7.72 72.46 27.05
N LEU A 3 8.78 71.99 26.35
CA LEU A 3 8.65 71.11 25.19
C LEU A 3 8.31 69.67 25.71
N PHE A 4 7.11 69.19 25.41
CA PHE A 4 6.69 67.81 25.68
C PHE A 4 7.20 66.93 24.54
N LYS A 5 8.22 66.10 24.83
CA LYS A 5 8.68 65.03 23.91
C LYS A 5 7.76 63.83 24.05
N ILE A 6 6.87 63.59 23.06
CA ILE A 6 6.14 62.35 22.93
C ILE A 6 7.07 61.32 22.34
N ILE A 7 7.48 60.33 23.14
CA ILE A 7 8.16 59.14 22.65
C ILE A 7 7.11 58.14 22.20
N LEU A 8 6.94 58.03 20.88
CA LEU A 8 6.11 57.01 20.26
C LEU A 8 6.87 55.67 20.28
N LEU A 9 6.57 54.81 21.26
CA LEU A 9 7.13 53.47 21.33
C LEU A 9 6.46 52.58 20.27
N PHE A 10 7.13 52.41 19.14
CA PHE A 10 6.72 51.50 18.06
C PHE A 10 7.02 50.07 18.54
N CYS A 11 6.04 49.38 19.12
CA CYS A 11 6.10 47.92 19.30
C CYS A 11 6.02 47.24 17.92
N LEU A 12 7.18 46.98 17.32
CA LEU A 12 7.31 46.07 16.20
C LEU A 12 6.95 44.65 16.71
N LEU A 13 5.69 44.29 16.56
CA LEU A 13 5.28 42.89 16.63
C LEU A 13 5.99 42.15 15.50
N ASN A 14 7.09 41.51 15.82
CA ASN A 14 7.71 40.53 14.93
C ASN A 14 6.73 39.35 14.79
N LEU A 15 5.80 39.50 13.85
CA LEU A 15 5.04 38.35 13.30
C LEU A 15 6.04 37.53 12.48
N SER A 16 6.82 36.69 13.15
CA SER A 16 7.54 35.62 12.45
C SER A 16 6.48 34.79 11.72
N PRO A 17 6.62 34.56 10.41
CA PRO A 17 5.71 33.64 9.74
C PRO A 17 5.82 32.29 10.42
N ILE A 18 4.74 31.83 11.05
CA ILE A 18 4.66 30.47 11.56
C ILE A 18 4.59 29.59 10.31
N PHE A 19 5.75 29.14 9.85
CA PHE A 19 5.77 28.06 8.85
C PHE A 19 5.18 26.82 9.53
N ALA A 20 4.04 26.38 9.04
CA ALA A 20 3.47 25.12 9.48
C ALA A 20 4.53 24.02 9.31
N LYS A 21 4.77 23.24 10.36
CA LYS A 21 5.66 22.09 10.27
C LYS A 21 5.07 21.11 9.25
N THR A 22 5.88 20.56 8.36
CA THR A 22 5.39 19.62 7.33
C THR A 22 5.62 18.18 7.78
N ILE A 23 4.61 17.33 7.57
CA ILE A 23 4.69 15.88 7.61
C ILE A 23 4.52 15.37 6.20
N THR A 24 5.49 14.59 5.71
CA THR A 24 5.47 14.03 4.36
C THR A 24 5.21 12.53 4.42
N ILE A 25 4.09 12.07 3.84
CA ILE A 25 3.70 10.65 3.81
C ILE A 25 3.66 10.15 2.37
N GLY A 26 4.37 9.05 2.12
CA GLY A 26 4.34 8.33 0.84
C GLY A 26 3.19 7.32 0.80
N ALA A 27 2.42 7.26 -0.28
CA ALA A 27 1.33 6.31 -0.42
C ALA A 27 1.11 5.89 -1.87
N THR A 28 0.43 4.76 -2.10
CA THR A 28 -0.13 4.50 -3.43
C THR A 28 -1.49 5.22 -3.57
N PRO A 29 -1.91 5.62 -4.80
CA PRO A 29 -3.04 6.55 -4.98
C PRO A 29 -4.32 6.13 -4.26
N ASN A 30 -4.87 4.97 -4.62
CA ASN A 30 -6.10 4.43 -4.04
C ASN A 30 -5.82 3.09 -3.34
N PRO A 31 -6.39 2.84 -2.15
CA PRO A 31 -7.21 3.77 -1.35
C PRO A 31 -6.37 4.71 -0.47
N PHE A 32 -5.03 4.54 -0.40
CA PHE A 32 -4.20 5.06 0.67
C PHE A 32 -4.01 6.58 0.62
N ALA A 33 -3.57 7.15 -0.52
CA ALA A 33 -3.48 8.60 -0.66
C ALA A 33 -4.85 9.25 -0.50
N SER A 34 -5.91 8.62 -1.05
CA SER A 34 -7.29 9.10 -0.88
C SER A 34 -7.78 9.08 0.58
N LEU A 35 -7.28 8.17 1.42
CA LEU A 35 -7.56 8.17 2.86
C LEU A 35 -6.82 9.30 3.57
N LEU A 36 -5.53 9.51 3.24
CA LEU A 36 -4.72 10.59 3.79
C LEU A 36 -5.29 11.98 3.43
N GLU A 37 -5.80 12.15 2.20
CA GLU A 37 -6.45 13.41 1.79
C GLU A 37 -7.64 13.78 2.69
N LYS A 38 -8.38 12.78 3.20
CA LYS A 38 -9.55 13.02 4.07
C LYS A 38 -9.20 13.49 5.47
N VAL A 39 -7.98 13.25 5.92
CA VAL A 39 -7.51 13.64 7.28
C VAL A 39 -6.56 14.84 7.25
N LYS A 40 -6.39 15.51 6.12
CA LYS A 40 -5.50 16.69 6.00
C LYS A 40 -5.83 17.81 6.99
N ASP A 41 -7.12 18.07 7.22
CA ASP A 41 -7.54 19.10 8.15
C ASP A 41 -7.20 18.74 9.59
N ASP A 42 -7.23 17.46 9.97
CA ASP A 42 -6.83 17.00 11.31
C ASP A 42 -5.34 17.29 11.58
N PHE A 43 -4.47 17.16 10.56
CA PHE A 43 -3.07 17.55 10.66
C PHE A 43 -2.90 19.06 10.82
N LYS A 44 -3.68 19.83 10.07
CA LYS A 44 -3.66 21.31 10.14
C LYS A 44 -4.08 21.81 11.52
N ASP A 45 -5.10 21.20 12.12
CA ASP A 45 -5.57 21.54 13.47
C ASP A 45 -4.50 21.25 14.53
N LYS A 46 -3.60 20.30 14.25
CA LYS A 46 -2.42 19.99 15.09
C LYS A 46 -1.18 20.86 14.74
N GLY A 47 -1.31 21.83 13.85
CA GLY A 47 -0.23 22.76 13.45
C GLY A 47 0.73 22.21 12.40
N TYR A 48 0.33 21.16 11.65
CA TYR A 48 1.13 20.54 10.61
C TYR A 48 0.46 20.63 9.23
N GLU A 49 1.28 20.78 8.19
CA GLU A 49 0.86 20.57 6.81
C GLU A 49 1.14 19.12 6.40
N LEU A 50 0.11 18.38 5.99
CA LEU A 50 0.28 17.04 5.43
C LEU A 50 0.59 17.13 3.93
N LYS A 51 1.82 16.72 3.56
CA LYS A 51 2.25 16.53 2.18
C LYS A 51 2.18 15.06 1.82
N ILE A 52 1.39 14.72 0.80
CA ILE A 52 1.25 13.36 0.30
C ILE A 52 2.07 13.22 -0.98
N ILE A 53 2.92 12.18 -1.04
CA ILE A 53 3.68 11.82 -2.24
C ILE A 53 3.15 10.49 -2.74
N GLU A 54 2.62 10.48 -3.97
CA GLU A 54 2.07 9.27 -4.57
C GLU A 54 3.13 8.47 -5.31
N PHE A 55 3.11 7.14 -5.12
CA PHE A 55 3.98 6.18 -5.77
C PHE A 55 3.16 5.16 -6.57
N SER A 56 3.66 4.82 -7.75
CA SER A 56 3.01 3.86 -8.65
C SER A 56 3.56 2.42 -8.55
N ASP A 57 4.44 2.16 -7.60
CA ASP A 57 5.06 0.85 -7.35
C ASP A 57 5.23 0.57 -5.86
N TYR A 58 5.76 -0.62 -5.51
CA TYR A 58 5.96 -1.07 -4.13
C TYR A 58 7.43 -0.99 -3.64
N ILE A 59 8.35 -0.52 -4.48
CA ILE A 59 9.79 -0.48 -4.15
C ILE A 59 10.17 0.90 -3.62
N LEU A 60 9.75 1.95 -4.31
CA LEU A 60 10.17 3.32 -4.03
C LEU A 60 9.71 3.87 -2.68
N PRO A 61 8.49 3.58 -2.15
CA PRO A 61 8.04 4.19 -0.90
C PRO A 61 8.91 3.84 0.32
N ASN A 62 9.39 2.60 0.43
CA ASN A 62 10.28 2.21 1.53
C ASN A 62 11.66 2.84 1.36
N ARG A 63 12.18 2.87 0.14
CA ARG A 63 13.45 3.51 -0.17
C ARG A 63 13.44 5.01 0.17
N ALA A 64 12.42 5.74 -0.25
CA ALA A 64 12.25 7.16 0.06
C ALA A 64 12.12 7.41 1.57
N LEU A 65 11.48 6.47 2.31
CA LEU A 65 11.42 6.53 3.77
C LEU A 65 12.80 6.34 4.42
N GLU A 66 13.61 5.38 3.95
CA GLU A 66 14.98 5.17 4.43
C GLU A 66 15.88 6.37 4.13
N GLU A 67 15.77 6.93 2.95
CA GLU A 67 16.53 8.11 2.50
C GLU A 67 16.08 9.42 3.17
N LYS A 68 15.09 9.35 4.09
CA LYS A 68 14.52 10.48 4.86
C LYS A 68 13.79 11.52 3.99
N GLU A 69 13.38 11.14 2.79
CA GLU A 69 12.53 11.96 1.93
C GLU A 69 11.07 11.97 2.41
N LEU A 70 10.68 10.94 3.19
CA LEU A 70 9.38 10.79 3.83
C LEU A 70 9.52 10.72 5.35
N ASP A 71 8.49 11.15 6.06
CA ASP A 71 8.35 10.91 7.50
C ASP A 71 7.70 9.56 7.78
N ALA A 72 6.76 9.12 6.92
CA ALA A 72 6.09 7.84 6.97
C ALA A 72 5.68 7.35 5.57
N ASN A 73 5.27 6.09 5.46
CA ASN A 73 4.52 5.63 4.29
C ASN A 73 3.29 4.80 4.69
N LEU A 74 2.31 4.74 3.78
CA LEU A 74 1.07 3.96 3.92
C LEU A 74 0.73 3.29 2.58
N TYR A 75 1.12 2.02 2.40
CA TYR A 75 0.84 1.25 1.19
C TYR A 75 1.01 -0.25 1.36
N GLN A 76 1.60 -0.71 2.48
CA GLN A 76 2.10 -2.06 2.66
C GLN A 76 1.50 -2.77 3.87
N HIS A 77 1.38 -4.08 3.76
CA HIS A 77 1.04 -4.96 4.87
C HIS A 77 2.29 -5.48 5.59
N LYS A 78 2.10 -5.94 6.83
CA LYS A 78 3.21 -6.35 7.69
C LYS A 78 4.13 -7.42 7.08
N PRO A 79 3.66 -8.51 6.46
CA PRO A 79 4.56 -9.49 5.82
C PRO A 79 5.45 -8.89 4.72
N PHE A 80 4.93 -7.92 3.93
CA PHE A 80 5.74 -7.23 2.91
C PHE A 80 6.85 -6.39 3.55
N LEU A 81 6.54 -5.66 4.61
CA LEU A 81 7.53 -4.87 5.36
C LEU A 81 8.62 -5.76 5.97
N GLU A 82 8.24 -6.87 6.59
CA GLU A 82 9.20 -7.82 7.21
C GLU A 82 10.14 -8.41 6.17
N GLU A 83 9.62 -8.81 5.02
CA GLU A 83 10.42 -9.32 3.91
C GLU A 83 11.35 -8.24 3.34
N TYR A 84 10.85 -7.00 3.16
CA TYR A 84 11.66 -5.87 2.72
C TYR A 84 12.82 -5.62 3.70
N ASN A 85 12.55 -5.56 5.00
CA ASN A 85 13.56 -5.36 6.03
C ASN A 85 14.63 -6.48 6.00
N ALA A 86 14.20 -7.74 5.86
CA ALA A 86 15.10 -8.88 5.79
C ALA A 86 16.01 -8.82 4.56
N GLN A 87 15.46 -8.48 3.40
CA GLN A 87 16.22 -8.41 2.14
C GLN A 87 17.18 -7.22 2.07
N LYS A 88 16.80 -6.08 2.67
CA LYS A 88 17.56 -4.83 2.58
C LYS A 88 18.43 -4.56 3.81
N GLY A 89 18.28 -5.32 4.89
CA GLY A 89 18.97 -5.09 6.15
C GLY A 89 18.50 -3.82 6.86
N THR A 90 17.22 -3.45 6.66
CA THR A 90 16.60 -2.27 7.27
C THR A 90 15.74 -2.65 8.46
N ASN A 91 15.25 -1.66 9.21
CA ASN A 91 14.39 -1.86 10.37
C ASN A 91 13.20 -0.89 10.39
N LEU A 92 12.61 -0.65 9.22
CA LEU A 92 11.37 0.10 9.12
C LEU A 92 10.30 -0.56 10.00
N THR A 93 9.50 0.26 10.69
CA THR A 93 8.63 -0.20 11.77
C THR A 93 7.18 0.16 11.51
N PRO A 94 6.25 -0.81 11.60
CA PRO A 94 4.82 -0.51 11.53
C PRO A 94 4.35 0.13 12.83
N THR A 95 3.50 1.15 12.73
CA THR A 95 2.84 1.80 13.89
C THR A 95 1.35 1.51 13.86
N THR A 96 0.54 2.33 13.24
CA THR A 96 -0.92 2.22 13.25
C THR A 96 -1.46 1.31 12.15
N PRO A 97 -2.28 0.28 12.48
CA PRO A 97 -3.04 -0.48 11.49
C PRO A 97 -4.18 0.39 10.91
N VAL A 98 -4.29 0.45 9.58
CA VAL A 98 -5.23 1.37 8.92
C VAL A 98 -6.37 0.61 8.23
N VAL A 99 -6.06 -0.31 7.32
CA VAL A 99 -7.08 -0.95 6.49
C VAL A 99 -6.61 -2.29 5.92
N ILE A 100 -7.55 -3.21 5.72
CA ILE A 100 -7.36 -4.40 4.90
C ILE A 100 -7.74 -4.05 3.47
N ALA A 101 -6.77 -4.15 2.56
CA ALA A 101 -6.98 -4.04 1.12
C ALA A 101 -6.98 -5.45 0.51
N PRO A 102 -8.15 -6.08 0.27
CA PRO A 102 -8.22 -7.47 -0.15
C PRO A 102 -7.62 -7.65 -1.56
N VAL A 103 -6.92 -8.74 -1.77
CA VAL A 103 -6.54 -9.17 -3.11
C VAL A 103 -7.70 -9.95 -3.74
N GLY A 104 -7.86 -9.85 -5.07
CA GLY A 104 -8.96 -10.50 -5.78
C GLY A 104 -8.55 -11.12 -7.11
N ILE A 105 -9.32 -12.10 -7.56
CA ILE A 105 -9.21 -12.72 -8.88
C ILE A 105 -10.16 -11.97 -9.83
N TYR A 106 -9.61 -11.48 -10.92
CA TYR A 106 -10.32 -10.72 -11.96
C TYR A 106 -10.24 -11.41 -13.32
N SER A 107 -11.21 -11.17 -14.17
CA SER A 107 -11.19 -11.55 -15.58
C SER A 107 -12.08 -10.62 -16.41
N LYS A 108 -11.70 -10.37 -17.66
CA LYS A 108 -12.55 -9.67 -18.63
C LYS A 108 -13.65 -10.57 -19.22
N THR A 109 -13.41 -11.87 -19.30
CA THR A 109 -14.26 -12.81 -20.03
C THR A 109 -14.93 -13.84 -19.16
N ILE A 110 -14.31 -14.24 -18.04
CA ILE A 110 -14.79 -15.29 -17.15
C ILE A 110 -15.54 -14.65 -15.98
N LYS A 111 -16.72 -15.17 -15.66
CA LYS A 111 -17.56 -14.72 -14.53
C LYS A 111 -17.68 -15.76 -13.42
N ASP A 112 -17.33 -17.02 -13.71
CA ASP A 112 -17.30 -18.13 -12.74
C ASP A 112 -16.04 -18.96 -12.99
N LEU A 113 -15.26 -19.22 -11.95
CA LEU A 113 -14.01 -19.99 -12.00
C LEU A 113 -14.21 -21.44 -12.47
N LYS A 114 -15.42 -21.97 -12.36
CA LYS A 114 -15.77 -23.29 -12.94
C LYS A 114 -15.58 -23.33 -14.46
N ASN A 115 -15.79 -22.19 -15.12
CA ASN A 115 -15.65 -22.04 -16.58
C ASN A 115 -14.20 -21.86 -17.03
N LEU A 116 -13.23 -21.81 -16.10
CA LEU A 116 -11.82 -21.68 -16.41
C LEU A 116 -11.33 -22.93 -17.16
N LYS A 117 -10.80 -22.74 -18.35
CA LYS A 117 -10.36 -23.83 -19.24
C LYS A 117 -9.06 -24.48 -18.74
N LYS A 118 -8.82 -25.72 -19.17
CA LYS A 118 -7.53 -26.38 -18.98
C LYS A 118 -6.44 -25.59 -19.76
N GLY A 119 -5.29 -25.37 -19.11
CA GLY A 119 -4.20 -24.61 -19.69
C GLY A 119 -4.38 -23.09 -19.64
N ALA A 120 -5.40 -22.59 -18.93
CA ALA A 120 -5.64 -21.16 -18.78
C ALA A 120 -4.43 -20.42 -18.22
N ARG A 121 -4.24 -19.19 -18.69
CA ARG A 121 -3.16 -18.29 -18.27
C ARG A 121 -3.61 -17.48 -17.05
N VAL A 122 -2.78 -17.48 -16.01
CA VAL A 122 -3.02 -16.84 -14.72
C VAL A 122 -1.90 -15.86 -14.41
N ALA A 123 -2.18 -14.56 -14.42
CA ALA A 123 -1.20 -13.55 -14.02
C ALA A 123 -1.24 -13.35 -12.48
N ILE A 124 -0.06 -13.32 -11.86
CA ILE A 124 0.12 -13.13 -10.41
C ILE A 124 1.24 -12.11 -10.14
N PRO A 125 1.26 -11.45 -8.96
CA PRO A 125 2.40 -10.62 -8.56
C PRO A 125 3.70 -11.42 -8.50
N ASN A 126 4.84 -10.75 -8.71
CA ASN A 126 6.17 -11.37 -8.69
C ASN A 126 7.02 -10.97 -7.47
N ASP A 127 6.47 -10.25 -6.51
CA ASP A 127 7.13 -10.05 -5.21
C ASP A 127 6.76 -11.17 -4.25
N ALA A 128 7.73 -11.66 -3.48
CA ALA A 128 7.64 -12.89 -2.71
C ALA A 128 6.36 -13.00 -1.85
N THR A 129 5.96 -11.94 -1.19
CA THR A 129 4.81 -11.97 -0.27
C THR A 129 3.46 -11.86 -0.98
N ASN A 130 3.34 -11.02 -2.01
CA ASN A 130 2.10 -10.94 -2.79
C ASN A 130 1.95 -12.11 -3.76
N GLU A 131 3.04 -12.69 -4.27
CA GLU A 131 3.02 -13.94 -5.03
C GLU A 131 2.47 -15.09 -4.18
N SER A 132 3.04 -15.29 -2.98
CA SER A 132 2.55 -16.29 -2.03
C SER A 132 1.07 -16.09 -1.69
N ARG A 133 0.68 -14.85 -1.39
CA ARG A 133 -0.71 -14.45 -1.11
C ARG A 133 -1.65 -14.74 -2.29
N ALA A 134 -1.20 -14.49 -3.53
CA ALA A 134 -1.99 -14.78 -4.73
C ALA A 134 -2.19 -16.29 -4.92
N LEU A 135 -1.16 -17.09 -4.71
CA LEU A 135 -1.25 -18.56 -4.77
C LEU A 135 -2.18 -19.11 -3.68
N GLU A 136 -2.09 -18.59 -2.45
CA GLU A 136 -3.02 -18.94 -1.36
C GLU A 136 -4.48 -18.61 -1.69
N LEU A 137 -4.72 -17.47 -2.37
CA LEU A 137 -6.06 -17.12 -2.82
C LEU A 137 -6.57 -18.10 -3.89
N LEU A 138 -5.71 -18.51 -4.82
CA LEU A 138 -6.04 -19.52 -5.85
C LEU A 138 -6.30 -20.89 -5.24
N GLU A 139 -5.59 -21.28 -4.19
CA GLU A 139 -5.84 -22.50 -3.41
C GLU A 139 -7.20 -22.42 -2.70
N LYS A 140 -7.51 -21.31 -1.99
CA LYS A 140 -8.81 -21.08 -1.37
C LYS A 140 -9.96 -21.09 -2.37
N ALA A 141 -9.69 -20.67 -3.60
CA ALA A 141 -10.65 -20.75 -4.71
C ALA A 141 -10.80 -22.17 -5.30
N GLY A 142 -10.04 -23.17 -4.80
CA GLY A 142 -10.08 -24.56 -5.24
C GLY A 142 -9.44 -24.82 -6.61
N LEU A 143 -8.57 -23.92 -7.08
CA LEU A 143 -7.93 -24.04 -8.40
C LEU A 143 -6.63 -24.84 -8.36
N ILE A 144 -5.90 -24.81 -7.24
CA ILE A 144 -4.64 -25.49 -7.01
C ILE A 144 -4.56 -26.03 -5.58
N GLU A 145 -3.59 -26.91 -5.30
CA GLU A 145 -3.14 -27.27 -3.94
C GLU A 145 -1.66 -26.94 -3.79
N LEU A 146 -1.27 -26.38 -2.64
CA LEU A 146 0.09 -25.91 -2.35
C LEU A 146 0.81 -26.82 -1.34
N ASN A 147 2.12 -26.82 -1.36
CA ASN A 147 2.97 -27.33 -0.29
C ASN A 147 2.96 -26.38 0.93
N GLN A 148 3.39 -26.88 2.10
CA GLN A 148 3.37 -26.15 3.38
C GLN A 148 4.61 -25.26 3.60
N ASN A 149 5.04 -24.51 2.57
CA ASN A 149 6.13 -23.54 2.70
C ASN A 149 5.60 -22.20 3.25
N THR A 150 6.46 -21.40 3.89
CA THR A 150 6.10 -20.09 4.45
C THR A 150 5.77 -19.09 3.35
N LEU A 151 6.69 -18.91 2.39
CA LEU A 151 6.45 -18.16 1.15
C LEU A 151 6.35 -19.16 0.01
N LYS A 152 5.36 -18.99 -0.83
CA LYS A 152 5.01 -19.93 -1.91
C LYS A 152 5.30 -19.29 -3.25
N THR A 153 5.84 -20.11 -4.16
CA THR A 153 6.04 -19.81 -5.57
C THR A 153 5.27 -20.82 -6.43
N PRO A 154 5.15 -20.66 -7.73
CA PRO A 154 4.56 -21.67 -8.60
C PRO A 154 5.20 -23.04 -8.50
N LEU A 155 6.46 -23.14 -8.03
CA LEU A 155 7.15 -24.42 -7.79
C LEU A 155 6.58 -25.18 -6.58
N ASP A 156 5.86 -24.51 -5.70
CA ASP A 156 5.22 -25.09 -4.52
C ASP A 156 3.83 -25.66 -4.81
N ILE A 157 3.38 -25.61 -6.06
CA ILE A 157 2.08 -26.14 -6.45
C ILE A 157 2.15 -27.66 -6.48
N LYS A 158 1.47 -28.31 -5.52
CA LYS A 158 1.38 -29.75 -5.38
C LYS A 158 0.40 -30.36 -6.36
N LYS A 159 -0.75 -29.70 -6.62
CA LYS A 159 -1.74 -30.12 -7.61
C LYS A 159 -2.22 -28.92 -8.44
N ASN A 160 -2.30 -29.14 -9.73
CA ASN A 160 -2.80 -28.21 -10.72
C ASN A 160 -3.73 -28.92 -11.72
N PRO A 161 -4.95 -29.27 -11.32
CA PRO A 161 -5.83 -30.16 -12.11
C PRO A 161 -6.21 -29.57 -13.46
N LYS A 162 -6.21 -28.22 -13.58
CA LYS A 162 -6.48 -27.52 -14.84
C LYS A 162 -5.24 -27.20 -15.65
N ASN A 163 -4.04 -27.61 -15.23
CA ASN A 163 -2.75 -27.26 -15.87
C ASN A 163 -2.64 -25.73 -16.13
N LEU A 164 -3.00 -24.93 -15.13
CA LEU A 164 -2.90 -23.46 -15.19
C LEU A 164 -1.46 -23.04 -15.48
N LYS A 165 -1.28 -22.02 -16.31
CA LYS A 165 0.00 -21.45 -16.69
C LYS A 165 0.18 -20.13 -15.97
N PHE A 166 1.13 -20.06 -15.04
CA PHE A 166 1.41 -18.87 -14.24
C PHE A 166 2.31 -17.90 -15.01
N ILE A 167 2.00 -16.61 -14.89
CA ILE A 167 2.74 -15.49 -15.46
C ILE A 167 2.97 -14.50 -14.32
N GLU A 168 4.22 -14.42 -13.87
CA GLU A 168 4.66 -13.56 -12.78
C GLU A 168 4.98 -12.16 -13.33
N LEU A 169 4.30 -11.15 -12.82
CA LEU A 169 4.42 -9.76 -13.26
C LEU A 169 4.55 -8.82 -12.06
N LYS A 170 5.16 -7.66 -12.28
CA LYS A 170 5.07 -6.57 -11.28
C LYS A 170 3.60 -6.26 -11.00
N ALA A 171 3.23 -6.12 -9.72
CA ALA A 171 1.84 -5.93 -9.31
C ALA A 171 1.13 -4.78 -10.07
N ALA A 172 1.85 -3.70 -10.37
CA ALA A 172 1.35 -2.57 -11.16
C ALA A 172 0.98 -2.93 -12.62
N GLN A 173 1.48 -4.03 -13.17
CA GLN A 173 1.22 -4.46 -14.54
C GLN A 173 -0.01 -5.38 -14.66
N LEU A 174 -0.44 -5.99 -13.56
CA LEU A 174 -1.50 -7.00 -13.56
C LEU A 174 -2.84 -6.53 -14.12
N PRO A 175 -3.32 -5.29 -13.87
CA PRO A 175 -4.57 -4.84 -14.48
C PRO A 175 -4.53 -4.82 -16.00
N ARG A 176 -3.38 -4.45 -16.60
CA ARG A 176 -3.20 -4.45 -18.06
C ARG A 176 -3.07 -5.85 -18.62
N ALA A 177 -2.49 -6.78 -17.84
CA ALA A 177 -2.36 -8.17 -18.26
C ALA A 177 -3.71 -8.88 -18.47
N LEU A 178 -4.82 -8.34 -17.95
CA LEU A 178 -6.17 -8.88 -18.18
C LEU A 178 -6.57 -8.92 -19.67
N ASP A 179 -5.89 -8.20 -20.54
CA ASP A 179 -6.10 -8.28 -21.98
C ASP A 179 -5.47 -9.55 -22.60
N ASP A 180 -4.45 -10.11 -21.93
CA ASP A 180 -3.61 -11.18 -22.45
C ASP A 180 -3.75 -12.50 -21.68
N VAL A 181 -4.50 -12.53 -20.56
CA VAL A 181 -4.65 -13.70 -19.70
C VAL A 181 -6.11 -14.03 -19.43
N ASP A 182 -6.38 -15.26 -19.00
CA ASP A 182 -7.75 -15.69 -18.66
C ASP A 182 -8.19 -15.09 -17.33
N ILE A 183 -7.32 -15.08 -16.33
CA ILE A 183 -7.55 -14.46 -15.01
C ILE A 183 -6.25 -13.80 -14.50
N ALA A 184 -6.40 -12.80 -13.64
CA ALA A 184 -5.28 -12.20 -12.91
C ALA A 184 -5.64 -12.03 -11.43
N VAL A 185 -4.66 -12.24 -10.55
CA VAL A 185 -4.79 -11.92 -9.11
C VAL A 185 -4.20 -10.54 -8.88
N ILE A 186 -5.06 -9.57 -8.50
CA ILE A 186 -4.69 -8.16 -8.47
C ILE A 186 -4.91 -7.56 -7.07
N ASN A 187 -3.92 -6.85 -6.57
CA ASN A 187 -4.03 -6.07 -5.33
C ASN A 187 -5.02 -4.91 -5.51
N SER A 188 -5.83 -4.63 -4.49
CA SER A 188 -6.93 -3.65 -4.56
C SER A 188 -6.50 -2.26 -5.02
N ASN A 189 -5.33 -1.76 -4.60
CA ASN A 189 -4.85 -0.43 -4.99
C ASN A 189 -4.62 -0.33 -6.51
N PHE A 190 -4.04 -1.35 -7.14
CA PHE A 190 -3.85 -1.39 -8.59
C PHE A 190 -5.15 -1.66 -9.34
N ALA A 191 -6.05 -2.48 -8.78
CA ALA A 191 -7.38 -2.68 -9.32
C ALA A 191 -8.17 -1.36 -9.35
N LEU A 192 -8.22 -0.63 -8.24
CA LEU A 192 -8.88 0.68 -8.13
C LEU A 192 -8.26 1.71 -9.08
N GLY A 193 -6.92 1.74 -9.18
CA GLY A 193 -6.21 2.62 -10.12
C GLY A 193 -6.52 2.35 -11.59
N ALA A 194 -6.93 1.11 -11.91
CA ALA A 194 -7.36 0.71 -13.25
C ALA A 194 -8.89 0.80 -13.47
N GLY A 195 -9.63 1.35 -12.51
CA GLY A 195 -11.09 1.50 -12.59
C GLY A 195 -11.87 0.24 -12.25
N LEU A 196 -11.20 -0.82 -11.75
CA LEU A 196 -11.86 -2.05 -11.29
C LEU A 196 -12.33 -1.90 -9.85
N ASN A 197 -13.53 -2.40 -9.56
CA ASN A 197 -14.08 -2.41 -8.21
C ASN A 197 -13.73 -3.72 -7.49
N PRO A 198 -12.95 -3.70 -6.39
CA PRO A 198 -12.54 -4.91 -5.67
C PRO A 198 -13.69 -5.74 -5.05
N ILE A 199 -14.90 -5.17 -5.00
CA ILE A 199 -16.08 -5.85 -4.48
C ILE A 199 -16.94 -6.41 -5.60
N LYS A 200 -17.16 -5.61 -6.68
CA LYS A 200 -18.13 -5.93 -7.74
C LYS A 200 -17.53 -6.71 -8.91
N ASP A 201 -16.25 -6.44 -9.22
CA ASP A 201 -15.61 -6.96 -10.43
C ASP A 201 -14.74 -8.20 -10.16
N THR A 202 -14.57 -8.60 -8.90
CA THR A 202 -13.87 -9.83 -8.53
C THR A 202 -14.77 -11.06 -8.72
N ILE A 203 -14.18 -12.12 -9.26
CA ILE A 203 -14.82 -13.45 -9.33
C ILE A 203 -14.67 -14.16 -7.98
N PHE A 204 -13.53 -13.97 -7.32
CA PHE A 204 -13.21 -14.46 -5.99
C PHE A 204 -12.26 -13.49 -5.31
N ARG A 205 -12.35 -13.31 -4.00
CA ARG A 205 -11.47 -12.41 -3.25
C ARG A 205 -11.26 -12.87 -1.82
N GLU A 206 -10.27 -12.31 -1.16
CA GLU A 206 -10.10 -12.45 0.27
C GLU A 206 -11.30 -11.91 1.04
N ASP A 207 -11.56 -12.51 2.18
CA ASP A 207 -12.58 -12.07 3.12
C ASP A 207 -12.04 -10.97 4.08
N LYS A 208 -12.93 -10.46 4.94
CA LYS A 208 -12.62 -9.42 5.92
C LYS A 208 -11.65 -9.86 7.03
N ASN A 209 -11.36 -11.16 7.17
CA ASN A 209 -10.46 -11.71 8.18
C ASN A 209 -9.04 -11.92 7.62
N SER A 210 -8.74 -11.35 6.46
CA SER A 210 -7.41 -11.41 5.86
C SER A 210 -6.35 -10.87 6.85
N PRO A 211 -5.22 -11.56 7.02
CA PRO A 211 -4.14 -11.10 7.91
C PRO A 211 -3.33 -9.94 7.33
N TYR A 212 -3.61 -9.55 6.10
CA TYR A 212 -2.85 -8.55 5.35
C TYR A 212 -3.35 -7.12 5.61
N VAL A 213 -3.36 -6.72 6.90
CA VAL A 213 -3.63 -5.32 7.30
C VAL A 213 -2.49 -4.44 6.82
N ASN A 214 -2.83 -3.28 6.26
CA ASN A 214 -1.86 -2.26 5.88
C ASN A 214 -1.65 -1.28 7.05
N TYR A 215 -0.39 -0.87 7.24
CA TYR A 215 0.05 -0.06 8.36
C TYR A 215 0.64 1.26 7.88
N VAL A 216 0.56 2.27 8.73
CA VAL A 216 1.53 3.36 8.71
C VAL A 216 2.88 2.77 9.09
N VAL A 217 3.92 3.12 8.34
CA VAL A 217 5.28 2.64 8.56
C VAL A 217 6.22 3.83 8.65
N VAL A 218 7.11 3.79 9.64
CA VAL A 218 8.12 4.82 9.92
C VAL A 218 9.51 4.18 10.05
N ARG A 219 10.57 4.99 10.10
CA ARG A 219 11.89 4.49 10.53
C ARG A 219 11.84 4.14 12.02
N PHE A 220 12.58 3.13 12.43
CA PHE A 220 12.59 2.68 13.83
C PHE A 220 13.00 3.80 14.81
N GLU A 221 13.99 4.60 14.45
CA GLU A 221 14.45 5.73 15.26
C GLU A 221 13.40 6.83 15.42
N ASP A 222 12.43 6.91 14.52
CA ASP A 222 11.39 7.94 14.51
C ASP A 222 10.07 7.51 15.17
N LYS A 223 9.96 6.25 15.61
CA LYS A 223 8.69 5.66 16.09
C LYS A 223 8.04 6.42 17.25
N ASP A 224 8.83 7.08 18.08
CA ASP A 224 8.37 7.80 19.27
C ASP A 224 8.49 9.33 19.14
N ASN A 225 8.85 9.85 17.95
CA ASN A 225 9.03 11.28 17.74
C ASN A 225 7.68 12.02 17.63
N GLU A 226 7.74 13.37 17.63
CA GLU A 226 6.56 14.23 17.60
C GLU A 226 5.71 13.99 16.35
N LYS A 227 6.34 13.85 15.15
CA LYS A 227 5.62 13.65 13.89
C LYS A 227 4.87 12.31 13.87
N THR A 228 5.49 11.23 14.34
CA THR A 228 4.85 9.91 14.41
C THR A 228 3.64 9.94 15.32
N LYS A 229 3.74 10.60 16.49
CA LYS A 229 2.58 10.77 17.41
C LYS A 229 1.43 11.61 16.81
N ILE A 230 1.71 12.46 15.83
CA ILE A 230 0.67 13.20 15.11
C ILE A 230 0.02 12.34 14.04
N ILE A 231 0.80 11.44 13.41
CA ILE A 231 0.33 10.53 12.35
C ILE A 231 -0.56 9.43 12.92
N ASP A 232 -0.21 8.87 14.10
CA ASP A 232 -0.94 7.81 14.81
C ASP A 232 -2.20 8.33 15.52
#